data_6219e9860adbd47482cb55a6a456785f
#
_entry.id   6219e9860adbd47482cb55a6a456785f
#
_cell.length_a   1.000
_cell.length_b   1.000
_cell.length_c   1.000
_cell.angle_alpha   90.00
_cell.angle_beta   90.00
_cell.angle_gamma   90.00
#
_symmetry.space_group_name_H-M   'P 1'
#
loop_
_entity.id
_entity.type
_entity.pdbx_description
1 polymer ?
#
loop_
_entity_poly.entity_id
_entity_poly.type
_entity_poly.pdbx_seq_one_letter_code
_entity_poly.pdbx_strand_id
1 'polypeptide(L)'
;MPEPQVVLVTGASQGIGAATARAFACAGRTVVLAARDGAKMQAVIDGLGEEGRAAASVPCDVTDPASVEALFARIRERHGRLDVVFNNAGANVGAMLSGDVSWEDWRKVLSVNLDGAFLIATAAFRLMRDQRPQGGRIINNGSISAHAPRYGSLPYTASKHAISGLTKSLSLDGRAFDIACGQIDIGNAASDMTAKMTGGVPQADGKLAPEPRMDVTLVAQAVVQMGDLPLEVNVQFITIMATKMPFIGRG
;
A
#
# COMPACT_ATOMS: atom_id res chain seq x y z
N MET A 1 -12.47 20.27 19.27
CA MET A 1 -11.29 19.84 18.50
C MET A 1 -11.81 19.26 17.19
N PRO A 2 -11.18 19.47 16.05
CA PRO A 2 -11.61 18.77 14.83
C PRO A 2 -11.58 17.26 15.07
N GLU A 3 -12.52 16.54 14.47
CA GLU A 3 -12.54 15.08 14.56
C GLU A 3 -11.27 14.50 13.94
N PRO A 4 -10.70 13.42 14.55
CA PRO A 4 -9.49 12.80 14.00
C PRO A 4 -9.77 12.23 12.61
N GLN A 5 -8.80 12.37 11.72
CA GLN A 5 -8.88 11.81 10.37
C GLN A 5 -9.12 10.29 10.42
N VAL A 6 -9.97 9.80 9.51
CA VAL A 6 -10.22 8.36 9.30
C VAL A 6 -9.28 7.84 8.22
N VAL A 7 -8.47 6.86 8.57
CA VAL A 7 -7.43 6.27 7.72
C VAL A 7 -7.73 4.79 7.46
N LEU A 8 -7.75 4.38 6.21
CA LEU A 8 -7.80 2.98 5.81
C LEU A 8 -6.40 2.49 5.40
N VAL A 9 -5.97 1.36 5.97
CA VAL A 9 -4.75 0.68 5.54
C VAL A 9 -5.08 -0.74 5.08
N THR A 10 -4.83 -1.05 3.79
CA THR A 10 -5.01 -2.40 3.26
C THR A 10 -3.73 -3.23 3.40
N GLY A 11 -3.86 -4.56 3.54
CA GLY A 11 -2.74 -5.44 3.85
C GLY A 11 -2.13 -5.15 5.23
N ALA A 12 -2.95 -4.72 6.18
CA ALA A 12 -2.53 -4.21 7.49
C ALA A 12 -2.20 -5.29 8.53
N SER A 13 -2.24 -6.57 8.16
CA SER A 13 -1.98 -7.69 9.09
C SER A 13 -0.51 -7.90 9.43
N GLN A 14 0.42 -7.36 8.63
CA GLN A 14 1.87 -7.54 8.81
C GLN A 14 2.70 -6.51 8.02
N GLY A 15 4.01 -6.51 8.22
CA GLY A 15 4.99 -5.77 7.41
C GLY A 15 4.70 -4.25 7.36
N ILE A 16 4.82 -3.68 6.16
CA ILE A 16 4.64 -2.24 5.93
C ILE A 16 3.23 -1.77 6.34
N GLY A 17 2.19 -2.55 6.00
CA GLY A 17 0.82 -2.20 6.34
C GLY A 17 0.58 -2.13 7.84
N ALA A 18 1.05 -3.11 8.60
CA ALA A 18 0.95 -3.10 10.07
C ALA A 18 1.76 -1.94 10.69
N ALA A 19 2.97 -1.69 10.20
CA ALA A 19 3.78 -0.57 10.68
C ALA A 19 3.11 0.78 10.39
N THR A 20 2.51 0.93 9.20
CA THR A 20 1.79 2.15 8.82
C THR A 20 0.53 2.35 9.65
N ALA A 21 -0.25 1.28 9.90
CA ALA A 21 -1.43 1.36 10.75
C ALA A 21 -1.05 1.81 12.18
N ARG A 22 0.04 1.28 12.73
CA ARG A 22 0.58 1.71 14.02
C ARG A 22 1.00 3.18 14.00
N ALA A 23 1.73 3.60 12.97
CA ALA A 23 2.21 4.98 12.87
C ALA A 23 1.05 5.99 12.82
N PHE A 24 -0.02 5.71 12.07
CA PHE A 24 -1.21 6.56 12.06
C PHE A 24 -1.96 6.55 13.39
N ALA A 25 -2.08 5.40 14.06
CA ALA A 25 -2.70 5.33 15.39
C ALA A 25 -1.92 6.15 16.42
N CYS A 26 -0.60 6.02 16.47
CA CYS A 26 0.28 6.84 17.33
C CYS A 26 0.20 8.34 17.00
N ALA A 27 -0.15 8.70 15.76
CA ALA A 27 -0.42 10.08 15.36
C ALA A 27 -1.84 10.55 15.73
N GLY A 28 -2.62 9.75 16.49
CA GLY A 28 -3.96 10.10 16.97
C GLY A 28 -5.05 9.98 15.90
N ARG A 29 -4.85 9.18 14.85
CA ARG A 29 -5.82 8.98 13.78
C ARG A 29 -6.75 7.81 14.10
N THR A 30 -7.97 7.84 13.57
CA THR A 30 -8.88 6.69 13.56
C THR A 30 -8.46 5.75 12.43
N VAL A 31 -8.01 4.53 12.76
CA VAL A 31 -7.42 3.62 11.77
C VAL A 31 -8.29 2.40 11.53
N VAL A 32 -8.64 2.16 10.27
CA VAL A 32 -9.30 0.93 9.81
C VAL A 32 -8.24 0.04 9.16
N LEU A 33 -7.98 -1.10 9.80
CA LEU A 33 -7.09 -2.13 9.29
C LEU A 33 -7.90 -3.09 8.40
N ALA A 34 -7.48 -3.30 7.16
CA ALA A 34 -8.12 -4.25 6.26
C ALA A 34 -7.13 -5.30 5.75
N ALA A 35 -7.43 -6.57 5.97
CA ALA A 35 -6.72 -7.73 5.45
C ALA A 35 -7.59 -8.98 5.60
N ARG A 36 -7.17 -10.11 5.03
CA ARG A 36 -7.91 -11.39 5.14
C ARG A 36 -7.85 -11.99 6.55
N ASP A 37 -6.71 -11.84 7.22
CA ASP A 37 -6.45 -12.44 8.54
C ASP A 37 -6.84 -11.48 9.67
N GLY A 38 -8.07 -11.67 10.17
CA GLY A 38 -8.61 -10.86 11.27
C GLY A 38 -7.84 -11.01 12.58
N ALA A 39 -7.33 -12.20 12.89
CA ALA A 39 -6.59 -12.46 14.12
C ALA A 39 -5.25 -11.71 14.13
N LYS A 40 -4.52 -11.70 13.01
CA LYS A 40 -3.28 -10.91 12.90
C LYS A 40 -3.54 -9.42 12.97
N MET A 41 -4.62 -8.91 12.37
CA MET A 41 -4.99 -7.50 12.51
C MET A 41 -5.33 -7.15 13.97
N GLN A 42 -6.05 -8.02 14.67
CA GLN A 42 -6.35 -7.81 16.10
C GLN A 42 -5.07 -7.77 16.93
N ALA A 43 -4.10 -8.65 16.68
CA ALA A 43 -2.80 -8.60 17.35
C ALA A 43 -2.02 -7.29 17.06
N VAL A 44 -2.18 -6.70 15.87
CA VAL A 44 -1.62 -5.38 15.57
C VAL A 44 -2.27 -4.30 16.44
N ILE A 45 -3.60 -4.34 16.60
CA ILE A 45 -4.37 -3.38 17.42
C ILE A 45 -4.03 -3.56 18.89
N ASP A 46 -4.02 -4.79 19.41
CA ASP A 46 -3.71 -5.09 20.81
C ASP A 46 -2.30 -4.58 21.20
N GLY A 47 -1.36 -4.65 20.25
CA GLY A 47 0.01 -4.13 20.43
C GLY A 47 0.13 -2.60 20.44
N LEU A 48 -0.96 -1.85 20.21
CA LEU A 48 -0.99 -0.39 20.26
C LEU A 48 -1.34 0.15 21.67
N GLY A 49 -1.90 -0.69 22.55
CA GLY A 49 -2.38 -0.22 23.86
C GLY A 49 -3.41 0.90 23.73
N GLU A 50 -3.17 2.03 24.37
CA GLU A 50 -4.09 3.18 24.41
C GLU A 50 -4.30 3.80 23.01
N GLU A 51 -3.27 3.89 22.18
CA GLU A 51 -3.38 4.42 20.81
C GLU A 51 -4.26 3.56 19.91
N GLY A 52 -4.46 2.27 20.25
CA GLY A 52 -5.33 1.35 19.53
C GLY A 52 -6.83 1.56 19.76
N ARG A 53 -7.24 2.41 20.72
CA ARG A 53 -8.67 2.60 21.06
C ARG A 53 -9.53 3.07 19.89
N ALA A 54 -8.96 3.85 18.96
CA ALA A 54 -9.65 4.32 17.77
C ALA A 54 -9.38 3.43 16.53
N ALA A 55 -8.71 2.29 16.70
CA ALA A 55 -8.44 1.35 15.63
C ALA A 55 -9.51 0.26 15.54
N ALA A 56 -9.81 -0.18 14.31
CA ALA A 56 -10.74 -1.28 14.06
C ALA A 56 -10.22 -2.17 12.94
N SER A 57 -10.43 -3.48 13.07
CA SER A 57 -10.11 -4.44 12.01
C SER A 57 -11.37 -4.82 11.22
N VAL A 58 -11.24 -4.88 9.89
CA VAL A 58 -12.29 -5.35 8.99
C VAL A 58 -11.68 -6.41 8.06
N PRO A 59 -12.07 -7.69 8.20
CA PRO A 59 -11.66 -8.71 7.24
C PRO A 59 -12.06 -8.32 5.82
N CYS A 60 -11.10 -8.33 4.91
CA CYS A 60 -11.33 -7.98 3.51
C CYS A 60 -10.36 -8.71 2.59
N ASP A 61 -10.90 -9.38 1.58
CA ASP A 61 -10.15 -9.81 0.41
C ASP A 61 -10.26 -8.73 -0.66
N VAL A 62 -9.16 -8.07 -0.94
CA VAL A 62 -9.13 -6.98 -1.93
C VAL A 62 -9.39 -7.45 -3.36
N THR A 63 -9.29 -8.76 -3.63
CA THR A 63 -9.57 -9.36 -4.95
C THR A 63 -11.05 -9.65 -5.18
N ASP A 64 -11.87 -9.56 -4.13
CA ASP A 64 -13.32 -9.78 -4.20
C ASP A 64 -14.07 -8.45 -4.14
N PRO A 65 -14.76 -8.05 -5.23
CA PRO A 65 -15.55 -6.82 -5.27
C PRO A 65 -16.57 -6.71 -4.14
N ALA A 66 -17.26 -7.82 -3.77
CA ALA A 66 -18.26 -7.81 -2.71
C ALA A 66 -17.62 -7.57 -1.34
N SER A 67 -16.45 -8.15 -1.08
CA SER A 67 -15.68 -7.91 0.14
C SER A 67 -15.23 -6.45 0.26
N VAL A 68 -14.80 -5.84 -0.83
CA VAL A 68 -14.42 -4.41 -0.87
C VAL A 68 -15.64 -3.51 -0.64
N GLU A 69 -16.77 -3.80 -1.29
CA GLU A 69 -18.03 -3.07 -1.05
C GLU A 69 -18.44 -3.11 0.43
N ALA A 70 -18.38 -4.29 1.05
CA ALA A 70 -18.71 -4.48 2.46
C ALA A 70 -17.76 -3.68 3.38
N LEU A 71 -16.45 -3.62 3.07
CA LEU A 71 -15.47 -2.81 3.79
C LEU A 71 -15.87 -1.32 3.76
N PHE A 72 -16.16 -0.77 2.57
CA PHE A 72 -16.50 0.65 2.43
C PHE A 72 -17.88 0.98 2.99
N ALA A 73 -18.83 0.04 2.96
CA ALA A 73 -20.12 0.20 3.66
C ALA A 73 -19.92 0.36 5.17
N ARG A 74 -19.06 -0.47 5.78
CA ARG A 74 -18.73 -0.37 7.22
C ARG A 74 -18.01 0.94 7.57
N ILE A 75 -17.09 1.40 6.72
CA ILE A 75 -16.41 2.70 6.93
C ILE A 75 -17.44 3.82 6.91
N ARG A 76 -18.35 3.83 5.93
CA ARG A 76 -19.41 4.84 5.81
C ARG A 76 -20.37 4.81 7.01
N GLU A 77 -20.81 3.62 7.40
CA GLU A 77 -21.74 3.44 8.53
C GLU A 77 -21.12 3.92 9.85
N ARG A 78 -19.86 3.57 10.11
CA ARG A 78 -19.21 3.82 11.39
C ARG A 78 -18.62 5.22 11.53
N HIS A 79 -18.10 5.77 10.42
CA HIS A 79 -17.31 7.01 10.44
C HIS A 79 -17.90 8.12 9.54
N GLY A 80 -18.78 7.78 8.61
CA GLY A 80 -19.36 8.75 7.67
C GLY A 80 -18.38 9.25 6.60
N ARG A 81 -17.06 9.03 6.76
CA ARG A 81 -15.99 9.58 5.92
C ARG A 81 -14.75 8.71 5.86
N LEU A 82 -13.90 9.01 4.90
CA LEU A 82 -12.56 8.47 4.77
C LEU A 82 -11.62 9.60 4.31
N ASP A 83 -10.59 9.89 5.09
CA ASP A 83 -9.67 11.00 4.80
C ASP A 83 -8.42 10.54 4.07
N VAL A 84 -7.88 9.38 4.46
CA VAL A 84 -6.67 8.81 3.86
C VAL A 84 -6.87 7.32 3.60
N VAL A 85 -6.45 6.85 2.44
CA VAL A 85 -6.25 5.41 2.20
C VAL A 85 -4.80 5.13 1.81
N PHE A 86 -4.17 4.22 2.54
CA PHE A 86 -2.93 3.59 2.11
C PHE A 86 -3.27 2.26 1.44
N ASN A 87 -3.30 2.28 0.12
CA ASN A 87 -3.61 1.14 -0.74
C ASN A 87 -2.37 0.26 -0.90
N ASN A 88 -2.15 -0.60 0.10
CA ASN A 88 -0.88 -1.29 0.32
C ASN A 88 -0.95 -2.81 0.09
N ALA A 89 -2.12 -3.43 0.10
CA ALA A 89 -2.22 -4.88 -0.11
C ALA A 89 -1.44 -5.31 -1.36
N GLY A 90 -0.63 -6.34 -1.22
CA GLY A 90 0.21 -6.81 -2.31
C GLY A 90 0.68 -8.25 -2.13
N ALA A 91 0.99 -8.89 -3.24
CA ALA A 91 1.52 -10.24 -3.33
C ALA A 91 2.71 -10.29 -4.28
N ASN A 92 3.54 -11.31 -4.12
CA ASN A 92 4.61 -11.64 -5.04
C ASN A 92 4.77 -13.17 -5.14
N VAL A 93 5.43 -13.63 -6.17
CA VAL A 93 5.85 -15.02 -6.38
C VAL A 93 7.36 -15.10 -6.41
N GLY A 94 7.91 -16.30 -6.35
CA GLY A 94 9.36 -16.52 -6.45
C GLY A 94 9.92 -15.95 -7.76
N ALA A 95 11.21 -15.64 -7.79
CA ALA A 95 11.89 -15.27 -9.02
C ALA A 95 11.92 -16.44 -10.01
N MET A 96 11.49 -16.19 -11.26
CA MET A 96 11.48 -17.18 -12.34
C MET A 96 11.68 -16.49 -13.69
N LEU A 97 12.21 -17.20 -14.67
CA LEU A 97 12.36 -16.67 -16.02
C LEU A 97 10.98 -16.37 -16.64
N SER A 98 10.93 -15.39 -17.51
CA SER A 98 9.67 -14.92 -18.12
C SER A 98 8.93 -16.03 -18.87
N GLY A 99 9.63 -16.98 -19.49
CA GLY A 99 9.03 -18.13 -20.17
C GLY A 99 8.48 -19.22 -19.24
N ASP A 100 8.86 -19.20 -17.97
CA ASP A 100 8.45 -20.19 -16.97
C ASP A 100 7.32 -19.68 -16.05
N VAL A 101 6.89 -18.44 -16.25
CA VAL A 101 5.78 -17.85 -15.46
C VAL A 101 4.48 -18.52 -15.85
N SER A 102 3.86 -19.23 -14.90
CA SER A 102 2.54 -19.83 -15.10
C SER A 102 1.44 -18.76 -15.18
N TRP A 103 0.31 -19.10 -15.83
CA TRP A 103 -0.87 -18.24 -15.80
C TRP A 103 -1.39 -18.03 -14.38
N GLU A 104 -1.30 -19.03 -13.52
CA GLU A 104 -1.71 -18.99 -12.11
C GLU A 104 -0.87 -17.98 -11.33
N ASP A 105 0.47 -18.01 -11.48
CA ASP A 105 1.37 -17.07 -10.81
C ASP A 105 1.16 -15.63 -11.32
N TRP A 106 0.99 -15.47 -12.64
CA TRP A 106 0.62 -14.19 -13.22
C TRP A 106 -0.67 -13.64 -12.60
N ARG A 107 -1.76 -14.42 -12.64
CA ARG A 107 -3.06 -14.01 -12.09
C ARG A 107 -3.01 -13.75 -10.59
N LYS A 108 -2.29 -14.58 -9.83
CA LYS A 108 -2.10 -14.41 -8.38
C LYS A 108 -1.50 -13.06 -8.02
N VAL A 109 -0.52 -12.59 -8.78
CA VAL A 109 0.11 -11.29 -8.53
C VAL A 109 -0.79 -10.15 -9.01
N LEU A 110 -1.32 -10.23 -10.23
CA LEU A 110 -2.12 -9.15 -10.80
C LEU A 110 -3.44 -8.96 -10.06
N SER A 111 -4.12 -10.04 -9.67
CA SER A 111 -5.39 -9.94 -8.95
C SER A 111 -5.27 -9.15 -7.64
N VAL A 112 -4.15 -9.30 -6.92
CA VAL A 112 -3.94 -8.54 -5.68
C VAL A 112 -3.39 -7.16 -5.97
N ASN A 113 -2.29 -7.08 -6.75
CA ASN A 113 -1.51 -5.86 -6.90
C ASN A 113 -2.17 -4.83 -7.83
N LEU A 114 -2.98 -5.26 -8.79
CA LEU A 114 -3.63 -4.39 -9.78
C LEU A 114 -5.15 -4.37 -9.61
N ASP A 115 -5.83 -5.53 -9.76
CA ASP A 115 -7.29 -5.58 -9.68
C ASP A 115 -7.77 -5.15 -8.27
N GLY A 116 -7.13 -5.68 -7.21
CA GLY A 116 -7.42 -5.30 -5.82
C GLY A 116 -7.11 -3.83 -5.54
N ALA A 117 -5.98 -3.33 -6.03
CA ALA A 117 -5.63 -1.93 -5.87
C ALA A 117 -6.63 -1.00 -6.60
N PHE A 118 -7.09 -1.39 -7.78
CA PHE A 118 -8.16 -0.69 -8.51
C PHE A 118 -9.48 -0.67 -7.73
N LEU A 119 -9.92 -1.80 -7.20
CA LEU A 119 -11.16 -1.90 -6.43
C LEU A 119 -11.13 -0.99 -5.20
N ILE A 120 -10.05 -1.03 -4.42
CA ILE A 120 -9.88 -0.19 -3.23
C ILE A 120 -9.83 1.31 -3.62
N ALA A 121 -9.01 1.66 -4.62
CA ALA A 121 -8.82 3.05 -5.00
C ALA A 121 -10.12 3.68 -5.55
N THR A 122 -10.88 2.94 -6.38
CA THR A 122 -12.13 3.44 -6.95
C THR A 122 -13.26 3.52 -5.91
N ALA A 123 -13.32 2.59 -4.95
CA ALA A 123 -14.26 2.65 -3.84
C ALA A 123 -13.94 3.83 -2.90
N ALA A 124 -12.64 4.06 -2.60
CA ALA A 124 -12.19 5.23 -1.84
C ALA A 124 -12.54 6.54 -2.58
N PHE A 125 -12.27 6.60 -3.87
CA PHE A 125 -12.60 7.77 -4.70
C PHE A 125 -14.09 8.10 -4.64
N ARG A 126 -14.98 7.11 -4.80
CA ARG A 126 -16.44 7.33 -4.70
C ARG A 126 -16.82 7.87 -3.32
N LEU A 127 -16.31 7.28 -2.23
CA LEU A 127 -16.62 7.75 -0.88
C LEU A 127 -16.11 9.18 -0.66
N MET A 128 -14.87 9.49 -1.02
CA MET A 128 -14.25 10.81 -0.86
C MET A 128 -14.93 11.89 -1.70
N ARG A 129 -15.43 11.52 -2.89
CA ARG A 129 -16.21 12.43 -3.75
C ARG A 129 -17.58 12.77 -3.16
N ASP A 130 -18.24 11.79 -2.56
CA ASP A 130 -19.66 11.90 -2.16
C ASP A 130 -19.81 12.33 -0.70
N GLN A 131 -18.77 12.23 0.14
CA GLN A 131 -18.77 12.65 1.56
C GLN A 131 -18.80 14.17 1.74
N ARG A 132 -19.07 14.62 2.98
CA ARG A 132 -19.02 16.05 3.36
C ARG A 132 -18.24 16.21 4.66
N PRO A 133 -17.23 17.12 4.72
CA PRO A 133 -16.64 17.84 3.59
C PRO A 133 -16.08 16.88 2.55
N GLN A 134 -16.12 17.28 1.27
CA GLN A 134 -15.61 16.53 0.14
C GLN A 134 -14.08 16.47 0.16
N GLY A 135 -13.51 15.45 -0.46
CA GLY A 135 -12.07 15.32 -0.62
C GLY A 135 -11.44 14.21 0.24
N GLY A 136 -10.16 13.99 0.05
CA GLY A 136 -9.37 12.98 0.74
C GLY A 136 -8.08 12.66 0.00
N ARG A 137 -7.34 11.67 0.50
CA ARG A 137 -6.03 11.30 -0.07
C ARG A 137 -5.93 9.80 -0.30
N ILE A 138 -5.53 9.44 -1.52
CA ILE A 138 -5.20 8.06 -1.91
C ILE A 138 -3.70 7.94 -2.07
N ILE A 139 -3.06 7.04 -1.30
CA ILE A 139 -1.63 6.75 -1.38
C ILE A 139 -1.48 5.32 -1.87
N ASN A 140 -1.02 5.13 -3.09
CA ASN A 140 -0.78 3.81 -3.66
C ASN A 140 0.63 3.31 -3.30
N ASN A 141 0.72 2.06 -2.86
CA ASN A 141 2.00 1.38 -2.64
C ASN A 141 2.59 0.94 -3.98
N GLY A 142 3.52 1.72 -4.49
CA GLY A 142 4.34 1.41 -5.65
C GLY A 142 5.52 0.49 -5.32
N SER A 143 6.57 0.64 -6.09
CA SER A 143 7.86 -0.03 -5.90
C SER A 143 8.89 0.60 -6.81
N ILE A 144 10.16 0.50 -6.48
CA ILE A 144 11.24 0.78 -7.45
C ILE A 144 11.12 -0.12 -8.71
N SER A 145 10.41 -1.25 -8.61
CA SER A 145 10.07 -2.10 -9.76
C SER A 145 9.06 -1.45 -10.72
N ALA A 146 8.49 -0.30 -10.38
CA ALA A 146 7.72 0.54 -11.30
C ALA A 146 8.63 1.35 -12.25
N HIS A 147 9.93 1.36 -12.02
CA HIS A 147 10.92 2.10 -12.80
C HIS A 147 11.96 1.18 -13.46
N ALA A 148 12.47 0.21 -12.70
CA ALA A 148 13.47 -0.74 -13.19
C ALA A 148 13.12 -2.16 -12.72
N PRO A 149 13.06 -3.16 -13.63
CA PRO A 149 12.71 -4.52 -13.27
C PRO A 149 13.82 -5.17 -12.44
N ARG A 150 13.44 -6.19 -11.67
CA ARG A 150 14.37 -7.19 -11.15
C ARG A 150 14.38 -8.40 -12.05
N TYR A 151 15.52 -9.08 -12.09
CA TYR A 151 15.61 -10.38 -12.76
C TYR A 151 14.56 -11.35 -12.19
N GLY A 152 13.81 -12.01 -13.07
CA GLY A 152 12.82 -13.00 -12.71
C GLY A 152 11.55 -12.44 -12.05
N SER A 153 11.21 -11.16 -12.21
CA SER A 153 10.07 -10.54 -11.52
C SER A 153 8.94 -10.05 -12.45
N LEU A 154 8.72 -10.73 -13.59
CA LEU A 154 7.78 -10.28 -14.63
C LEU A 154 6.40 -9.88 -14.11
N PRO A 155 5.63 -10.71 -13.35
CA PRO A 155 4.29 -10.34 -12.90
C PRO A 155 4.30 -9.13 -11.96
N TYR A 156 5.25 -9.12 -11.03
CA TYR A 156 5.37 -8.03 -10.05
C TYR A 156 5.74 -6.72 -10.73
N THR A 157 6.75 -6.73 -11.60
CA THR A 157 7.18 -5.55 -12.38
C THR A 157 6.02 -4.99 -13.20
N ALA A 158 5.31 -5.83 -13.95
CA ALA A 158 4.15 -5.42 -14.75
C ALA A 158 3.07 -4.77 -13.88
N SER A 159 2.74 -5.40 -12.74
CA SER A 159 1.75 -4.85 -11.82
C SER A 159 2.15 -3.47 -11.26
N LYS A 160 3.43 -3.29 -10.89
CA LYS A 160 3.89 -2.02 -10.31
C LYS A 160 4.01 -0.89 -11.34
N HIS A 161 4.32 -1.19 -12.60
CA HIS A 161 4.18 -0.21 -13.69
C HIS A 161 2.71 0.22 -13.90
N ALA A 162 1.78 -0.74 -13.86
CA ALA A 162 0.36 -0.45 -14.00
C ALA A 162 -0.19 0.44 -12.86
N ILE A 163 0.29 0.27 -11.61
CA ILE A 163 -0.05 1.15 -10.48
C ILE A 163 0.34 2.61 -10.75
N SER A 164 1.46 2.85 -11.43
CA SER A 164 1.85 4.22 -11.81
C SER A 164 0.85 4.87 -12.79
N GLY A 165 0.27 4.08 -13.70
CA GLY A 165 -0.81 4.53 -14.56
C GLY A 165 -2.08 4.83 -13.79
N LEU A 166 -2.49 3.92 -12.90
CA LEU A 166 -3.65 4.08 -12.01
C LEU A 166 -3.52 5.35 -11.16
N THR A 167 -2.36 5.58 -10.55
CA THR A 167 -2.07 6.76 -9.72
C THR A 167 -2.23 8.06 -10.52
N LYS A 168 -1.68 8.12 -11.73
CA LYS A 168 -1.78 9.31 -12.59
C LYS A 168 -3.21 9.62 -12.99
N SER A 169 -4.00 8.58 -13.36
CA SER A 169 -5.41 8.75 -13.73
C SER A 169 -6.25 9.24 -12.55
N LEU A 170 -6.12 8.60 -11.38
CA LEU A 170 -6.83 9.03 -10.17
C LEU A 170 -6.45 10.45 -9.73
N SER A 171 -5.18 10.84 -9.88
CA SER A 171 -4.72 12.20 -9.57
C SER A 171 -5.32 13.24 -10.52
N LEU A 172 -5.51 12.90 -11.80
CA LEU A 172 -6.15 13.79 -12.76
C LEU A 172 -7.64 13.95 -12.47
N ASP A 173 -8.34 12.84 -12.31
CA ASP A 173 -9.81 12.82 -12.10
C ASP A 173 -10.20 13.39 -10.73
N GLY A 174 -9.33 13.27 -9.73
CA GLY A 174 -9.56 13.74 -8.36
C GLY A 174 -9.57 15.25 -8.18
N ARG A 175 -8.99 16.01 -9.12
CA ARG A 175 -8.82 17.47 -9.00
C ARG A 175 -10.13 18.23 -8.77
N ALA A 176 -11.20 17.80 -9.43
CA ALA A 176 -12.52 18.43 -9.31
C ALA A 176 -13.23 18.15 -7.98
N PHE A 177 -12.66 17.25 -7.14
CA PHE A 177 -13.29 16.73 -5.92
C PHE A 177 -12.39 16.86 -4.68
N ASP A 178 -11.31 17.63 -4.75
CA ASP A 178 -10.30 17.75 -3.69
C ASP A 178 -9.73 16.38 -3.26
N ILE A 179 -9.59 15.45 -4.22
CA ILE A 179 -8.99 14.14 -3.98
C ILE A 179 -7.55 14.15 -4.49
N ALA A 180 -6.60 14.12 -3.56
CA ALA A 180 -5.20 13.97 -3.88
C ALA A 180 -4.84 12.48 -4.06
N CYS A 181 -4.15 12.13 -5.15
CA CYS A 181 -3.65 10.78 -5.34
C CYS A 181 -2.15 10.80 -5.60
N GLY A 182 -1.39 10.04 -4.82
CA GLY A 182 0.06 9.90 -4.95
C GLY A 182 0.51 8.45 -4.80
N GLN A 183 1.79 8.22 -5.05
CA GLN A 183 2.43 6.91 -4.99
C GLN A 183 3.73 6.98 -4.21
N ILE A 184 3.94 5.99 -3.33
CA ILE A 184 5.21 5.77 -2.69
C ILE A 184 5.89 4.54 -3.29
N ASP A 185 7.03 4.74 -3.95
CA ASP A 185 7.84 3.68 -4.54
C ASP A 185 8.86 3.17 -3.54
N ILE A 186 8.60 1.97 -3.02
CA ILE A 186 9.38 1.41 -1.92
C ILE A 186 10.43 0.45 -2.46
N GLY A 187 11.68 0.65 -2.03
CA GLY A 187 12.74 -0.32 -2.21
C GLY A 187 12.67 -1.43 -1.15
N ASN A 188 13.81 -2.05 -0.81
CA ASN A 188 13.86 -3.18 0.10
C ASN A 188 13.51 -2.78 1.54
N ALA A 189 12.25 -2.88 1.95
CA ALA A 189 11.84 -2.76 3.34
C ALA A 189 11.88 -4.13 4.04
N ALA A 190 12.31 -4.17 5.31
CA ALA A 190 12.43 -5.39 6.09
C ALA A 190 11.05 -5.91 6.51
N SER A 191 10.45 -6.77 5.69
CA SER A 191 9.16 -7.43 5.91
C SER A 191 9.29 -8.93 5.64
N ASP A 192 8.24 -9.70 5.96
CA ASP A 192 8.21 -11.15 5.66
C ASP A 192 8.36 -11.41 4.15
N MET A 193 7.80 -10.54 3.31
CA MET A 193 7.94 -10.63 1.85
C MET A 193 9.41 -10.53 1.40
N THR A 194 10.23 -9.77 2.11
CA THR A 194 11.65 -9.55 1.78
C THR A 194 12.60 -10.34 2.66
N ALA A 195 12.10 -11.16 3.60
CA ALA A 195 12.95 -11.92 4.53
C ALA A 195 13.97 -12.80 3.81
N LYS A 196 13.57 -13.44 2.71
CA LYS A 196 14.43 -14.30 1.89
C LYS A 196 15.56 -13.54 1.16
N MET A 197 15.47 -12.22 1.05
CA MET A 197 16.48 -11.41 0.34
C MET A 197 17.82 -11.32 1.08
N THR A 198 17.86 -11.63 2.38
CA THR A 198 19.11 -11.70 3.15
C THR A 198 20.04 -12.82 2.69
N GLY A 199 19.47 -13.90 2.13
CA GLY A 199 20.24 -15.01 1.55
C GLY A 199 20.75 -14.74 0.13
N GLY A 200 20.40 -13.59 -0.46
CA GLY A 200 20.74 -13.20 -1.81
C GLY A 200 19.55 -13.19 -2.76
N VAL A 201 19.58 -12.25 -3.67
CA VAL A 201 18.61 -12.11 -4.78
C VAL A 201 19.35 -12.12 -6.11
N PRO A 202 18.74 -12.65 -7.18
CA PRO A 202 19.34 -12.62 -8.51
C PRO A 202 19.61 -11.17 -8.96
N GLN A 203 20.83 -10.92 -9.40
CA GLN A 203 21.26 -9.66 -9.98
C GLN A 203 21.15 -9.70 -11.52
N ALA A 204 21.31 -8.56 -12.17
CA ALA A 204 21.22 -8.46 -13.63
C ALA A 204 22.27 -9.34 -14.37
N ASP A 205 23.42 -9.59 -13.76
CA ASP A 205 24.48 -10.45 -14.26
C ASP A 205 24.26 -11.94 -13.94
N GLY A 206 23.12 -12.31 -13.36
CA GLY A 206 22.77 -13.68 -12.97
C GLY A 206 23.36 -14.17 -11.66
N LYS A 207 24.22 -13.38 -10.99
CA LYS A 207 24.76 -13.75 -9.68
C LYS A 207 23.73 -13.54 -8.59
N LEU A 208 23.89 -14.27 -7.49
CA LEU A 208 23.14 -14.04 -6.25
C LEU A 208 23.93 -13.09 -5.35
N ALA A 209 23.31 -12.00 -4.91
CA ALA A 209 23.91 -11.08 -3.97
C ALA A 209 22.89 -10.63 -2.91
N PRO A 210 23.30 -10.51 -1.61
CA PRO A 210 22.46 -9.95 -0.58
C PRO A 210 22.21 -8.46 -0.88
N GLU A 211 20.99 -8.00 -0.67
CA GLU A 211 20.67 -6.59 -0.82
C GLU A 211 20.29 -5.97 0.54
N PRO A 212 20.78 -4.78 0.86
CA PRO A 212 20.38 -4.04 2.05
C PRO A 212 18.88 -3.80 2.11
N ARG A 213 18.34 -3.81 3.34
CA ARG A 213 16.93 -3.51 3.62
C ARG A 213 16.85 -2.37 4.63
N MET A 214 15.83 -1.53 4.53
CA MET A 214 15.51 -0.49 5.51
C MET A 214 14.43 -0.97 6.48
N ASP A 215 14.35 -0.35 7.65
CA ASP A 215 13.29 -0.59 8.61
C ASP A 215 11.93 -0.15 8.03
N VAL A 216 10.89 -0.96 8.23
CA VAL A 216 9.52 -0.66 7.78
C VAL A 216 8.94 0.58 8.45
N THR A 217 9.42 0.94 9.64
CA THR A 217 8.98 2.14 10.36
C THR A 217 9.31 3.43 9.61
N LEU A 218 10.43 3.47 8.89
CA LEU A 218 10.81 4.61 8.04
C LEU A 218 9.84 4.79 6.86
N VAL A 219 9.38 3.67 6.29
CA VAL A 219 8.33 3.70 5.26
C VAL A 219 7.02 4.22 5.84
N ALA A 220 6.63 3.69 7.01
CA ALA A 220 5.41 4.10 7.70
C ALA A 220 5.40 5.61 8.00
N GLN A 221 6.52 6.16 8.49
CA GLN A 221 6.68 7.60 8.72
C GLN A 221 6.51 8.43 7.44
N ALA A 222 7.09 7.99 6.32
CA ALA A 222 6.92 8.67 5.04
C ALA A 222 5.45 8.66 4.58
N VAL A 223 4.72 7.54 4.77
CA VAL A 223 3.29 7.45 4.44
C VAL A 223 2.46 8.38 5.33
N VAL A 224 2.74 8.46 6.64
CA VAL A 224 2.08 9.40 7.54
C VAL A 224 2.33 10.85 7.11
N GLN A 225 3.57 11.22 6.77
CA GLN A 225 3.88 12.54 6.26
C GLN A 225 3.11 12.88 4.98
N MET A 226 2.96 11.92 4.05
CA MET A 226 2.12 12.10 2.87
C MET A 226 0.64 12.29 3.26
N GLY A 227 0.15 11.53 4.26
CA GLY A 227 -1.22 11.56 4.74
C GLY A 227 -1.59 12.88 5.41
N ASP A 228 -0.65 13.49 6.11
CA ASP A 228 -0.85 14.70 6.92
C ASP A 228 -0.76 16.01 6.10
N LEU A 229 -0.34 15.95 4.84
CA LEU A 229 -0.32 17.13 3.98
C LEU A 229 -1.73 17.68 3.74
N PRO A 230 -1.91 19.02 3.68
CA PRO A 230 -3.17 19.61 3.26
C PRO A 230 -3.53 19.18 1.84
N LEU A 231 -4.82 19.16 1.49
CA LEU A 231 -5.28 18.62 0.20
C LEU A 231 -4.84 19.44 -1.01
N GLU A 232 -4.45 20.70 -0.80
CA GLU A 232 -3.89 21.58 -1.84
C GLU A 232 -2.47 21.15 -2.27
N VAL A 233 -1.83 20.26 -1.46
CA VAL A 233 -0.47 19.75 -1.74
C VAL A 233 -0.51 18.26 -1.94
N ASN A 234 0.08 17.78 -3.02
CA ASN A 234 0.18 16.35 -3.32
C ASN A 234 1.62 15.94 -3.58
N VAL A 235 2.09 14.93 -2.84
CA VAL A 235 3.30 14.17 -3.21
C VAL A 235 2.89 13.18 -4.29
N GLN A 236 3.09 13.56 -5.55
CA GLN A 236 2.65 12.75 -6.69
C GLN A 236 3.40 11.42 -6.77
N PHE A 237 4.73 11.46 -6.62
CA PHE A 237 5.61 10.29 -6.53
C PHE A 237 6.74 10.56 -5.55
N ILE A 238 7.04 9.59 -4.71
CA ILE A 238 8.21 9.58 -3.84
C ILE A 238 8.85 8.20 -3.86
N THR A 239 10.19 8.15 -3.93
CA THR A 239 10.95 6.90 -3.81
C THR A 239 11.67 6.85 -2.48
N ILE A 240 11.46 5.79 -1.70
CA ILE A 240 12.17 5.50 -0.46
C ILE A 240 12.82 4.13 -0.52
N MET A 241 14.11 4.04 -0.21
CA MET A 241 14.85 2.79 -0.31
C MET A 241 16.06 2.75 0.60
N ALA A 242 16.60 1.56 0.87
CA ALA A 242 17.87 1.44 1.58
C ALA A 242 18.99 2.07 0.74
N THR A 243 19.77 2.97 1.32
CA THR A 243 20.79 3.79 0.62
C THR A 243 21.78 2.94 -0.20
N LYS A 244 22.14 1.76 0.30
CA LYS A 244 23.14 0.89 -0.33
C LYS A 244 22.53 -0.18 -1.24
N MET A 245 21.21 -0.22 -1.44
CA MET A 245 20.62 -1.17 -2.37
C MET A 245 20.88 -0.73 -3.83
N PRO A 246 21.11 -1.68 -4.75
CA PRO A 246 21.31 -1.34 -6.15
C PRO A 246 20.00 -0.88 -6.80
N PHE A 247 19.99 0.32 -7.36
CA PHE A 247 18.88 0.88 -8.13
C PHE A 247 19.40 1.79 -9.23
N ILE A 248 20.01 2.94 -8.91
CA ILE A 248 20.72 3.77 -9.89
C ILE A 248 22.04 3.07 -10.21
N GLY A 249 22.38 2.99 -11.50
CA GLY A 249 23.57 2.27 -11.98
C GLY A 249 23.42 0.74 -12.00
N ARG A 250 22.20 0.23 -11.82
CA ARG A 250 21.88 -1.17 -12.09
C ARG A 250 21.86 -1.35 -13.62
N GLY A 251 22.92 -1.85 -14.16
CA GLY A 251 23.07 -2.13 -15.59
C GLY A 251 23.40 -3.58 -15.83
#